data_065ab4c4a8b9f31f54ec25de2546dc25
#
_entry.id   065ab4c4a8b9f31f54ec25de2546dc25
#
_cell.length_a   1.000
_cell.length_b   1.000
_cell.length_c   1.000
_cell.angle_alpha   90.00
_cell.angle_beta   90.00
_cell.angle_gamma   90.00
#
_symmetry.space_group_name_H-M   'P 1'
#
loop_
_entity.id
_entity.type
_entity.pdbx_description
1 polymer ?
#
loop_
_entity_poly.entity_id
_entity_poly.type
_entity_poly.pdbx_seq_one_letter_code
_entity_poly.pdbx_strand_id
1 'polypeptide(L)'
;VVSVVTDKANLWSNDYGIYTTGTNGLPGNGSDSPRNWNRDWSRPANMEYMIDGNSMMSQPCDIAISGGWSRGSSMKSLKVTAKKKYDMMNSFDYPFFTAKPGLKYKSILLRNGGNDWNNSMMKDALLQMTVAEVMDIEYQSYQPTVHYINGQYYGIINMRERNNTHYVYSNFGWDEEEIDMIEKVPYGDFIGTGCTYQIKAGDTEAIDYVVELAGMLPDDAAYAELAELVDINGLVNYLMPELWTGNWDWPQNNIKFFRHREDGKFRWV
;
A
#
# COMPACT_ATOMS: atom_id res chain seq x y z
N VAL A 1 -19.70 -5.10 -3.28
CA VAL A 1 -19.14 -5.87 -4.41
C VAL A 1 -18.20 -4.99 -5.21
N VAL A 2 -17.05 -5.52 -5.59
CA VAL A 2 -16.16 -4.87 -6.55
C VAL A 2 -16.03 -5.74 -7.82
N SER A 3 -16.25 -5.14 -8.97
CA SER A 3 -16.12 -5.78 -10.28
C SER A 3 -15.01 -5.10 -11.07
N VAL A 4 -14.08 -5.88 -11.60
CA VAL A 4 -13.03 -5.41 -12.50
C VAL A 4 -13.24 -6.05 -13.87
N VAL A 5 -13.42 -5.21 -14.88
CA VAL A 5 -13.64 -5.65 -16.26
C VAL A 5 -12.51 -5.15 -17.15
N THR A 6 -11.91 -6.04 -17.90
CA THR A 6 -10.82 -5.74 -18.84
C THR A 6 -10.81 -6.74 -19.98
N ASP A 7 -10.10 -6.45 -21.07
CA ASP A 7 -9.85 -7.46 -22.11
C ASP A 7 -9.21 -8.72 -21.48
N LYS A 8 -9.74 -9.88 -21.85
CA LYS A 8 -9.24 -11.16 -21.37
C LYS A 8 -7.74 -11.32 -21.58
N ALA A 9 -7.21 -10.82 -22.68
CA ALA A 9 -5.79 -10.89 -23.00
C ALA A 9 -4.92 -10.07 -22.03
N ASN A 10 -5.42 -8.98 -21.46
CA ASN A 10 -4.72 -8.18 -20.45
C ASN A 10 -4.37 -8.99 -19.19
N LEU A 11 -5.17 -10.01 -18.89
CA LEU A 11 -4.97 -10.86 -17.72
C LEU A 11 -4.26 -12.19 -18.09
N TRP A 12 -4.67 -12.84 -19.17
CA TRP A 12 -4.30 -14.23 -19.43
C TRP A 12 -3.54 -14.48 -20.74
N SER A 13 -3.16 -13.45 -21.52
CA SER A 13 -2.24 -13.63 -22.63
C SER A 13 -0.88 -14.15 -22.13
N ASN A 14 -0.32 -15.14 -22.77
CA ASN A 14 1.03 -15.64 -22.46
C ASN A 14 2.09 -14.55 -22.66
N ASP A 15 1.90 -13.66 -23.62
CA ASP A 15 2.90 -12.66 -23.97
C ASP A 15 2.88 -11.45 -23.02
N TYR A 16 1.69 -10.98 -22.60
CA TYR A 16 1.56 -9.73 -21.85
C TYR A 16 0.48 -9.74 -20.76
N GLY A 17 -0.19 -10.85 -20.54
CA GLY A 17 -1.19 -10.97 -19.48
C GLY A 17 -0.54 -10.89 -18.10
N ILE A 18 -1.12 -10.04 -17.22
CA ILE A 18 -0.52 -9.77 -15.90
C ILE A 18 -0.87 -10.83 -14.85
N TYR A 19 -1.84 -11.69 -15.10
CA TYR A 19 -2.34 -12.67 -14.13
C TYR A 19 -1.79 -14.10 -14.35
N THR A 20 -1.16 -14.35 -15.49
CA THR A 20 -0.63 -15.64 -15.89
C THR A 20 0.87 -15.77 -15.65
N THR A 21 1.38 -17.01 -15.66
CA THR A 21 2.81 -17.29 -15.68
C THR A 21 3.49 -16.65 -16.89
N GLY A 22 2.88 -16.83 -18.06
CA GLY A 22 3.31 -16.22 -19.32
C GLY A 22 4.69 -16.65 -19.80
N THR A 23 5.17 -15.98 -20.84
CA THR A 23 6.44 -16.26 -21.53
C THR A 23 7.45 -15.08 -21.44
N ASN A 24 6.98 -13.89 -21.05
CA ASN A 24 7.79 -12.66 -21.02
C ASN A 24 8.02 -12.13 -19.61
N GLY A 25 7.97 -12.99 -18.61
CA GLY A 25 8.07 -12.64 -17.20
C GLY A 25 9.48 -12.31 -16.73
N LEU A 26 9.57 -12.03 -15.44
CA LEU A 26 10.83 -11.86 -14.69
C LEU A 26 10.86 -12.87 -13.53
N PRO A 27 12.05 -13.34 -13.11
CA PRO A 27 12.21 -14.05 -11.85
C PRO A 27 11.96 -13.10 -10.66
N GLY A 28 11.79 -13.66 -9.47
CA GLY A 28 11.58 -12.91 -8.24
C GLY A 28 10.24 -13.18 -7.60
N ASN A 29 9.97 -12.51 -6.46
CA ASN A 29 8.72 -12.61 -5.73
C ASN A 29 8.26 -14.06 -5.49
N GLY A 30 9.14 -14.91 -4.95
CA GLY A 30 8.85 -16.32 -4.66
C GLY A 30 8.91 -17.26 -5.85
N SER A 31 9.48 -16.84 -6.95
CA SER A 31 9.67 -17.68 -8.13
C SER A 31 11.02 -17.46 -8.79
N ASP A 32 11.85 -18.49 -8.84
CA ASP A 32 13.12 -18.51 -9.59
C ASP A 32 12.88 -18.52 -11.09
N SER A 33 11.72 -19.00 -11.51
CA SER A 33 11.32 -19.00 -12.92
C SER A 33 10.66 -17.68 -13.29
N PRO A 34 10.93 -17.14 -14.49
CA PRO A 34 10.28 -15.93 -14.98
C PRO A 34 8.74 -16.06 -14.96
N ARG A 35 8.06 -15.01 -14.49
CA ARG A 35 6.60 -14.92 -14.42
C ARG A 35 6.13 -13.55 -14.87
N ASN A 36 5.07 -13.49 -15.67
CA ASN A 36 4.49 -12.22 -16.11
C ASN A 36 3.99 -11.37 -14.96
N TRP A 37 3.43 -11.97 -13.90
CA TRP A 37 2.98 -11.23 -12.72
C TRP A 37 4.10 -10.57 -11.90
N ASN A 38 5.37 -10.92 -12.15
CA ASN A 38 6.53 -10.25 -11.54
C ASN A 38 6.91 -8.96 -12.28
N ARG A 39 6.39 -8.74 -13.49
CA ARG A 39 6.54 -7.49 -14.21
C ARG A 39 5.74 -6.38 -13.55
N ASP A 40 6.27 -5.17 -13.61
CA ASP A 40 5.55 -3.97 -13.17
C ASP A 40 4.67 -3.41 -14.32
N TRP A 41 3.87 -4.29 -14.88
CA TRP A 41 2.94 -3.95 -15.95
C TRP A 41 1.61 -3.48 -15.41
N SER A 42 1.05 -2.45 -16.06
CA SER A 42 -0.36 -2.06 -15.88
C SER A 42 -1.18 -2.33 -17.13
N ARG A 43 -2.48 -2.55 -16.94
CA ARG A 43 -3.44 -2.81 -18.01
C ARG A 43 -4.68 -1.96 -17.84
N PRO A 44 -5.29 -1.50 -18.95
CA PRO A 44 -6.56 -0.79 -18.89
C PRO A 44 -7.66 -1.71 -18.38
N ALA A 45 -8.53 -1.16 -17.54
CA ALA A 45 -9.70 -1.85 -17.00
C ALA A 45 -10.80 -0.84 -16.66
N ASN A 46 -11.97 -1.33 -16.29
CA ASN A 46 -12.99 -0.56 -15.58
C ASN A 46 -13.21 -1.19 -14.21
N MET A 47 -13.23 -0.38 -13.17
CA MET A 47 -13.63 -0.79 -11.83
C MET A 47 -15.03 -0.29 -11.55
N GLU A 48 -15.90 -1.18 -11.10
CA GLU A 48 -17.23 -0.85 -10.63
C GLU A 48 -17.39 -1.29 -9.18
N TYR A 49 -17.90 -0.39 -8.34
CA TYR A 49 -18.24 -0.66 -6.95
C TYR A 49 -19.76 -0.64 -6.76
N MET A 50 -20.28 -1.71 -6.19
CA MET A 50 -21.72 -1.92 -6.04
C MET A 50 -22.09 -2.20 -4.59
N ILE A 51 -23.22 -1.63 -4.16
CA ILE A 51 -23.86 -1.90 -2.87
C ILE A 51 -25.32 -2.31 -3.14
N ASP A 52 -25.75 -3.43 -2.59
CA ASP A 52 -27.11 -3.96 -2.72
C ASP A 52 -27.62 -4.03 -4.16
N GLY A 53 -26.72 -4.41 -5.07
CA GLY A 53 -27.02 -4.53 -6.50
C GLY A 53 -27.02 -3.23 -7.30
N ASN A 54 -26.83 -2.09 -6.64
CA ASN A 54 -26.75 -0.78 -7.30
C ASN A 54 -25.30 -0.38 -7.58
N SER A 55 -25.02 0.12 -8.78
CA SER A 55 -23.73 0.69 -9.12
C SER A 55 -23.56 2.04 -8.42
N MET A 56 -22.61 2.11 -7.51
CA MET A 56 -22.29 3.33 -6.75
C MET A 56 -21.21 4.15 -7.41
N MET A 57 -20.28 3.47 -8.08
CA MET A 57 -19.19 4.08 -8.83
C MET A 57 -18.75 3.13 -9.95
N SER A 58 -18.54 3.66 -11.13
CA SER A 58 -17.95 2.94 -12.27
C SER A 58 -16.97 3.86 -12.98
N GLN A 59 -15.70 3.48 -13.06
CA GLN A 59 -14.67 4.36 -13.62
C GLN A 59 -13.58 3.57 -14.33
N PRO A 60 -13.12 4.02 -15.52
CA PRO A 60 -11.98 3.45 -16.19
C PRO A 60 -10.68 3.73 -15.40
N CYS A 61 -9.78 2.74 -15.40
CA CYS A 61 -8.59 2.75 -14.57
C CYS A 61 -7.46 1.92 -15.18
N ASP A 62 -6.28 1.98 -14.58
CA ASP A 62 -5.24 0.98 -14.76
C ASP A 62 -5.29 -0.04 -13.63
N ILE A 63 -5.09 -1.32 -13.95
CA ILE A 63 -4.85 -2.39 -12.98
C ILE A 63 -3.45 -2.95 -13.13
N ALA A 64 -2.82 -3.32 -12.02
CA ALA A 64 -1.53 -4.02 -12.00
C ALA A 64 -1.46 -4.97 -10.81
N ILE A 65 -0.64 -6.01 -10.90
CA ILE A 65 -0.41 -6.93 -9.79
C ILE A 65 0.34 -6.20 -8.66
N SER A 66 -0.08 -6.44 -7.43
CA SER A 66 0.53 -5.88 -6.21
C SER A 66 1.03 -6.98 -5.28
N GLY A 67 1.93 -6.61 -4.38
CA GLY A 67 2.54 -7.49 -3.39
C GLY A 67 3.95 -7.95 -3.79
N GLY A 68 4.62 -8.63 -2.87
CA GLY A 68 5.87 -9.34 -3.07
C GLY A 68 5.59 -10.84 -3.35
N TRP A 69 5.86 -11.68 -2.38
CA TRP A 69 5.63 -13.14 -2.46
C TRP A 69 4.19 -13.54 -2.79
N SER A 70 3.20 -12.78 -2.30
CA SER A 70 1.78 -13.02 -2.56
C SER A 70 1.36 -12.87 -4.03
N ARG A 71 2.23 -12.37 -4.92
CA ARG A 71 2.01 -12.38 -6.38
C ARG A 71 1.84 -13.80 -6.93
N GLY A 72 2.45 -14.80 -6.29
CA GLY A 72 2.34 -16.21 -6.64
C GLY A 72 1.01 -16.88 -6.28
N SER A 73 0.19 -16.26 -5.40
CA SER A 73 -1.09 -16.81 -4.98
C SER A 73 -2.08 -16.92 -6.14
N SER A 74 -3.02 -17.87 -6.05
CA SER A 74 -4.05 -18.07 -7.09
C SER A 74 -4.91 -16.82 -7.23
N MET A 75 -5.39 -16.25 -6.13
CA MET A 75 -5.99 -14.91 -6.12
C MET A 75 -4.90 -13.89 -5.84
N LYS A 76 -4.64 -13.02 -6.83
CA LYS A 76 -3.58 -12.01 -6.74
C LYS A 76 -4.16 -10.68 -6.27
N SER A 77 -3.36 -9.94 -5.51
CA SER A 77 -3.70 -8.56 -5.19
C SER A 77 -3.59 -7.68 -6.42
N LEU A 78 -4.56 -6.78 -6.60
CA LEU A 78 -4.58 -5.79 -7.68
C LEU A 78 -4.47 -4.38 -7.11
N LYS A 79 -3.53 -3.59 -7.60
CA LYS A 79 -3.59 -2.13 -7.48
C LYS A 79 -4.46 -1.59 -8.60
N VAL A 80 -5.46 -0.81 -8.25
CA VAL A 80 -6.37 -0.13 -9.18
C VAL A 80 -6.09 1.36 -9.08
N THR A 81 -5.77 2.00 -10.19
CA THR A 81 -5.30 3.39 -10.22
C THR A 81 -6.11 4.20 -11.22
N ALA A 82 -6.74 5.28 -10.77
CA ALA A 82 -7.40 6.25 -11.65
C ALA A 82 -6.37 6.96 -12.54
N LYS A 83 -6.71 7.18 -13.81
CA LYS A 83 -5.80 7.79 -14.79
C LYS A 83 -6.51 8.80 -15.68
N LYS A 84 -6.02 10.02 -15.66
CA LYS A 84 -6.54 11.13 -16.52
C LYS A 84 -6.67 10.79 -18.01
N LYS A 85 -5.87 9.85 -18.50
CA LYS A 85 -5.88 9.42 -19.91
C LYS A 85 -7.21 8.80 -20.38
N TYR A 86 -8.07 8.37 -19.44
CA TYR A 86 -9.33 7.71 -19.78
C TYR A 86 -10.53 8.66 -19.73
N ASP A 87 -10.66 9.40 -18.65
CA ASP A 87 -11.86 10.19 -18.34
C ASP A 87 -11.55 11.57 -17.74
N MET A 88 -10.29 12.00 -17.84
CA MET A 88 -9.76 13.25 -17.27
C MET A 88 -9.73 13.26 -15.73
N MET A 89 -10.13 12.17 -15.05
CA MET A 89 -10.07 12.03 -13.61
C MET A 89 -8.77 11.34 -13.18
N ASN A 90 -8.14 11.83 -12.11
CA ASN A 90 -6.96 11.20 -11.52
C ASN A 90 -7.24 10.55 -10.16
N SER A 91 -8.51 10.48 -9.77
CA SER A 91 -8.97 9.88 -8.52
C SER A 91 -10.35 9.25 -8.71
N PHE A 92 -10.65 8.29 -7.86
CA PHE A 92 -11.99 7.79 -7.62
C PHE A 92 -12.65 8.71 -6.60
N ASP A 93 -13.76 9.32 -6.96
CA ASP A 93 -14.50 10.26 -6.12
C ASP A 93 -15.70 9.53 -5.47
N TYR A 94 -15.39 8.68 -4.50
CA TYR A 94 -16.37 7.90 -3.75
C TYR A 94 -15.84 7.53 -2.36
N PRO A 95 -16.62 7.69 -1.27
CA PRO A 95 -16.21 7.36 0.09
C PRO A 95 -16.29 5.85 0.35
N PHE A 96 -15.33 5.08 -0.16
CA PHE A 96 -15.33 3.62 -0.06
C PHE A 96 -15.29 3.08 1.36
N PHE A 97 -14.69 3.82 2.30
CA PHE A 97 -14.41 3.35 3.65
C PHE A 97 -15.22 4.17 4.67
N THR A 98 -15.98 3.49 5.52
CA THR A 98 -16.81 4.14 6.54
C THR A 98 -16.00 4.61 7.75
N ALA A 99 -14.96 3.86 8.11
CA ALA A 99 -14.12 4.16 9.28
C ALA A 99 -13.26 5.43 9.10
N LYS A 100 -12.91 5.75 7.86
CA LYS A 100 -12.03 6.85 7.48
C LYS A 100 -12.50 7.39 6.13
N PRO A 101 -13.55 8.19 6.11
CA PRO A 101 -14.16 8.63 4.85
C PRO A 101 -13.30 9.69 4.16
N GLY A 102 -12.24 9.24 3.51
CA GLY A 102 -11.58 10.01 2.46
C GLY A 102 -12.55 10.25 1.32
N LEU A 103 -12.45 11.40 0.67
CA LEU A 103 -13.36 11.75 -0.42
C LEU A 103 -12.83 11.36 -1.79
N LYS A 104 -11.50 11.24 -1.92
CA LYS A 104 -10.83 11.00 -3.21
C LYS A 104 -9.66 10.05 -3.04
N TYR A 105 -9.62 9.04 -3.88
CA TYR A 105 -8.56 8.03 -3.86
C TYR A 105 -7.87 7.95 -5.22
N LYS A 106 -6.60 8.32 -5.32
CA LYS A 106 -5.82 8.15 -6.56
C LYS A 106 -5.64 6.66 -6.91
N SER A 107 -5.63 5.80 -5.90
CA SER A 107 -5.61 4.34 -6.09
C SER A 107 -6.24 3.58 -4.93
N ILE A 108 -6.76 2.39 -5.25
CA ILE A 108 -7.29 1.41 -4.30
C ILE A 108 -6.49 0.11 -4.44
N LEU A 109 -6.28 -0.58 -3.33
CA LEU A 109 -5.68 -1.89 -3.29
C LEU A 109 -6.76 -2.95 -3.05
N LEU A 110 -6.93 -3.88 -3.97
CA LEU A 110 -7.69 -5.10 -3.79
C LEU A 110 -6.70 -6.18 -3.33
N ARG A 111 -6.65 -6.41 -2.01
CA ARG A 111 -5.60 -7.21 -1.35
C ARG A 111 -6.09 -8.61 -1.01
N ASN A 112 -5.33 -9.61 -1.36
CA ASN A 112 -5.63 -11.01 -1.10
C ASN A 112 -5.31 -11.49 0.34
N GLY A 113 -4.89 -10.60 1.24
CA GLY A 113 -4.48 -10.96 2.60
C GLY A 113 -2.98 -11.19 2.79
N GLY A 114 -2.19 -11.18 1.71
CA GLY A 114 -0.72 -11.34 1.81
C GLY A 114 -0.31 -12.67 2.41
N ASN A 115 0.52 -12.64 3.47
CA ASN A 115 0.98 -13.86 4.16
C ASN A 115 -0.13 -14.62 4.89
N ASP A 116 -1.27 -13.96 5.14
CA ASP A 116 -2.46 -14.57 5.78
C ASP A 116 -3.46 -15.16 4.76
N TRP A 117 -3.11 -15.19 3.50
CA TRP A 117 -3.94 -15.63 2.37
C TRP A 117 -4.60 -17.01 2.57
N ASN A 118 -3.88 -17.98 3.14
CA ASN A 118 -4.39 -19.34 3.37
C ASN A 118 -5.04 -19.54 4.76
N ASN A 119 -5.12 -18.48 5.55
CA ASN A 119 -5.66 -18.52 6.92
C ASN A 119 -6.92 -17.69 7.04
N SER A 120 -6.85 -16.54 7.71
CA SER A 120 -8.02 -15.70 7.94
C SER A 120 -8.27 -14.68 6.84
N MET A 121 -7.27 -14.33 6.04
CA MET A 121 -7.25 -13.27 5.03
C MET A 121 -7.47 -11.85 5.58
N MET A 122 -7.67 -11.67 6.88
CA MET A 122 -8.02 -10.39 7.50
C MET A 122 -7.06 -9.95 8.61
N LYS A 123 -6.00 -10.72 8.90
CA LYS A 123 -5.14 -10.52 10.07
C LYS A 123 -4.59 -9.08 10.17
N ASP A 124 -3.96 -8.58 9.12
CA ASP A 124 -3.38 -7.23 9.11
C ASP A 124 -4.46 -6.13 9.21
N ALA A 125 -5.59 -6.30 8.55
CA ALA A 125 -6.71 -5.36 8.63
C ALA A 125 -7.30 -5.32 10.04
N LEU A 126 -7.56 -6.48 10.64
CA LEU A 126 -8.13 -6.59 11.98
C LEU A 126 -7.21 -5.94 13.02
N LEU A 127 -5.91 -6.24 12.95
CA LEU A 127 -4.92 -5.67 13.88
C LEU A 127 -4.86 -4.14 13.77
N GLN A 128 -4.73 -3.60 12.56
CA GLN A 128 -4.68 -2.16 12.34
C GLN A 128 -5.96 -1.46 12.84
N MET A 129 -7.14 -1.98 12.51
CA MET A 129 -8.41 -1.37 12.94
C MET A 129 -8.59 -1.43 14.45
N THR A 130 -8.26 -2.56 15.10
CA THR A 130 -8.36 -2.71 16.56
C THR A 130 -7.44 -1.74 17.30
N VAL A 131 -6.22 -1.57 16.81
CA VAL A 131 -5.27 -0.62 17.40
C VAL A 131 -5.72 0.83 17.17
N ALA A 132 -6.22 1.16 15.99
CA ALA A 132 -6.70 2.50 15.64
C ALA A 132 -7.93 2.96 16.44
N GLU A 133 -8.68 2.03 17.07
CA GLU A 133 -9.76 2.39 17.99
C GLU A 133 -9.27 2.99 19.31
N VAL A 134 -8.03 2.69 19.71
CA VAL A 134 -7.49 3.05 21.03
C VAL A 134 -6.17 3.83 20.97
N MET A 135 -5.52 3.89 19.83
CA MET A 135 -4.26 4.59 19.60
C MET A 135 -4.34 5.45 18.35
N ASP A 136 -3.71 6.63 18.42
CA ASP A 136 -3.52 7.49 17.25
C ASP A 136 -2.37 6.94 16.40
N ILE A 137 -2.74 6.17 15.36
CA ILE A 137 -1.82 5.59 14.38
C ILE A 137 -2.28 5.89 12.96
N GLU A 138 -1.34 5.93 12.04
CA GLU A 138 -1.67 5.87 10.63
C GLU A 138 -1.96 4.42 10.23
N TYR A 139 -3.12 4.18 9.62
CA TYR A 139 -3.54 2.85 9.21
C TYR A 139 -4.27 2.85 7.87
N GLN A 140 -4.26 1.73 7.19
CA GLN A 140 -5.00 1.55 5.95
C GLN A 140 -6.45 1.21 6.25
N SER A 141 -7.37 2.02 5.73
CA SER A 141 -8.81 1.67 5.76
C SER A 141 -9.07 0.32 5.12
N TYR A 142 -10.12 -0.35 5.58
CA TYR A 142 -10.47 -1.71 5.20
C TYR A 142 -11.95 -1.85 4.91
N GLN A 143 -12.26 -2.54 3.81
CA GLN A 143 -13.61 -2.96 3.45
C GLN A 143 -13.56 -4.36 2.83
N PRO A 144 -14.12 -5.40 3.48
CA PRO A 144 -14.24 -6.71 2.85
C PRO A 144 -15.23 -6.63 1.69
N THR A 145 -14.87 -7.21 0.55
CA THR A 145 -15.63 -7.03 -0.69
C THR A 145 -15.67 -8.33 -1.48
N VAL A 146 -16.84 -8.69 -1.98
CA VAL A 146 -16.96 -9.76 -2.98
C VAL A 146 -16.37 -9.27 -4.29
N HIS A 147 -15.48 -10.05 -4.87
CA HIS A 147 -14.70 -9.68 -6.05
C HIS A 147 -15.09 -10.47 -7.29
N TYR A 148 -15.35 -9.74 -8.37
CA TYR A 148 -15.57 -10.29 -9.70
C TYR A 148 -14.50 -9.79 -10.67
N ILE A 149 -14.05 -10.68 -11.56
CA ILE A 149 -13.20 -10.35 -12.70
C ILE A 149 -13.91 -10.80 -13.97
N ASN A 150 -14.19 -9.87 -14.88
CA ASN A 150 -14.90 -10.14 -16.13
C ASN A 150 -16.22 -10.91 -15.92
N GLY A 151 -16.98 -10.56 -14.89
CA GLY A 151 -18.25 -11.20 -14.54
C GLY A 151 -18.13 -12.57 -13.85
N GLN A 152 -16.93 -13.08 -13.65
CA GLN A 152 -16.71 -14.32 -12.90
C GLN A 152 -16.41 -14.02 -11.43
N TYR A 153 -17.04 -14.78 -10.53
CA TYR A 153 -16.77 -14.69 -9.09
C TYR A 153 -15.34 -15.15 -8.81
N TYR A 154 -14.60 -14.30 -8.09
CA TYR A 154 -13.19 -14.53 -7.78
C TYR A 154 -12.93 -14.73 -6.28
N GLY A 155 -13.93 -14.57 -5.42
CA GLY A 155 -13.83 -14.74 -3.98
C GLY A 155 -14.10 -13.47 -3.19
N ILE A 156 -13.70 -13.47 -1.93
CA ILE A 156 -13.70 -12.28 -1.05
C ILE A 156 -12.31 -11.67 -1.12
N ILE A 157 -12.25 -10.37 -1.27
CA ILE A 157 -11.00 -9.61 -1.31
C ILE A 157 -11.06 -8.42 -0.33
N ASN A 158 -9.91 -8.03 0.19
CA ASN A 158 -9.80 -6.89 1.09
C ASN A 158 -9.57 -5.63 0.27
N MET A 159 -10.60 -4.80 0.13
CA MET A 159 -10.42 -3.47 -0.43
C MET A 159 -9.77 -2.57 0.63
N ARG A 160 -8.66 -1.93 0.27
CA ARG A 160 -7.84 -1.13 1.18
C ARG A 160 -7.34 0.15 0.52
N GLU A 161 -7.00 1.12 1.34
CA GLU A 161 -6.11 2.20 0.91
C GLU A 161 -4.75 1.63 0.52
N ARG A 162 -4.06 2.34 -0.34
CA ARG A 162 -2.72 1.96 -0.74
C ARG A 162 -1.69 2.78 0.05
N ASN A 163 -0.88 2.11 0.84
CA ASN A 163 0.17 2.67 1.70
C ASN A 163 1.35 3.25 0.86
N ASN A 164 1.13 4.42 0.26
CA ASN A 164 2.08 5.17 -0.57
C ASN A 164 1.68 6.65 -0.60
N THR A 165 2.26 7.46 -1.50
CA THR A 165 1.91 8.88 -1.68
C THR A 165 0.40 9.13 -1.87
N HIS A 166 -0.32 8.18 -2.47
CA HIS A 166 -1.78 8.27 -2.61
C HIS A 166 -2.54 8.16 -1.27
N TYR A 167 -1.99 7.45 -0.28
CA TYR A 167 -2.51 7.43 1.09
C TYR A 167 -2.43 8.81 1.71
N VAL A 168 -1.27 9.45 1.59
CA VAL A 168 -1.05 10.81 2.11
C VAL A 168 -2.02 11.80 1.45
N TYR A 169 -2.19 11.72 0.14
CA TYR A 169 -3.18 12.54 -0.56
C TYR A 169 -4.61 12.31 -0.05
N SER A 170 -5.03 11.05 0.14
CA SER A 170 -6.39 10.73 0.55
C SER A 170 -6.71 11.16 1.98
N ASN A 171 -5.73 11.14 2.89
CA ASN A 171 -5.91 11.39 4.31
C ASN A 171 -5.54 12.82 4.73
N PHE A 172 -4.59 13.45 4.04
CA PHE A 172 -4.06 14.78 4.41
C PHE A 172 -4.30 15.84 3.34
N GLY A 173 -4.64 15.44 2.11
CA GLY A 173 -4.79 16.36 0.98
C GLY A 173 -3.47 16.81 0.35
N TRP A 174 -2.33 16.29 0.81
CA TRP A 174 -1.00 16.69 0.33
C TRP A 174 -0.64 15.95 -0.94
N ASP A 175 -0.17 16.66 -1.94
CA ASP A 175 0.34 16.09 -3.18
C ASP A 175 1.79 15.57 -3.01
N GLU A 176 2.24 14.79 -3.99
CA GLU A 176 3.54 14.12 -3.95
C GLU A 176 4.71 15.11 -3.88
N GLU A 177 4.54 16.30 -4.46
CA GLU A 177 5.53 17.37 -4.48
C GLU A 177 5.69 18.07 -3.12
N GLU A 178 4.69 17.94 -2.24
CA GLU A 178 4.64 18.61 -0.93
C GLU A 178 5.23 17.76 0.19
N ILE A 179 5.60 16.50 -0.09
CA ILE A 179 5.98 15.53 0.94
C ILE A 179 7.36 14.92 0.73
N ASP A 180 7.98 14.52 1.82
CA ASP A 180 8.99 13.47 1.83
C ASP A 180 8.32 12.17 2.22
N MET A 181 8.50 11.11 1.43
CA MET A 181 8.03 9.77 1.75
C MET A 181 9.10 8.74 1.44
N ILE A 182 9.43 7.93 2.42
CA ILE A 182 10.54 6.99 2.37
C ILE A 182 10.05 5.62 2.80
N GLU A 183 10.52 4.60 2.11
CA GLU A 183 10.29 3.19 2.44
C GLU A 183 11.61 2.52 2.80
N LYS A 184 11.65 1.87 3.94
CA LYS A 184 12.77 1.02 4.34
C LYS A 184 12.59 -0.36 3.71
N VAL A 185 13.58 -0.81 2.97
CA VAL A 185 13.57 -2.10 2.28
C VAL A 185 14.81 -2.92 2.65
N PRO A 186 14.71 -4.25 2.69
CA PRO A 186 15.86 -5.10 3.00
C PRO A 186 16.93 -4.99 1.91
N TYR A 187 18.18 -5.18 2.30
CA TYR A 187 19.32 -5.24 1.40
C TYR A 187 19.46 -6.67 0.86
N GLY A 188 19.46 -6.83 -0.47
CA GLY A 188 19.60 -8.16 -1.09
C GLY A 188 18.35 -9.03 -1.01
N ASP A 189 18.51 -10.31 -1.27
CA ASP A 189 17.42 -11.24 -1.47
C ASP A 189 16.75 -11.73 -0.18
N PHE A 190 17.30 -11.50 1.02
CA PHE A 190 16.69 -11.97 2.25
C PHE A 190 17.19 -11.33 3.57
N ILE A 191 16.26 -11.29 4.52
CA ILE A 191 16.28 -11.12 5.97
C ILE A 191 17.68 -11.01 6.61
N GLY A 192 18.02 -9.86 7.15
CA GLY A 192 18.84 -9.79 8.34
C GLY A 192 20.24 -9.16 8.22
N THR A 193 20.69 -8.69 7.08
CA THR A 193 22.05 -8.13 6.97
C THR A 193 22.12 -6.64 6.65
N GLY A 194 21.01 -5.94 6.57
CA GLY A 194 20.96 -4.52 6.31
C GLY A 194 19.69 -4.09 5.59
N CYS A 195 19.45 -2.80 5.61
CA CYS A 195 18.33 -2.19 4.90
C CYS A 195 18.83 -0.93 4.19
N THR A 196 18.10 -0.54 3.16
CA THR A 196 18.30 0.73 2.47
C THR A 196 17.01 1.50 2.41
N TYR A 197 17.09 2.80 2.17
CA TYR A 197 15.93 3.64 1.94
C TYR A 197 15.63 3.72 0.44
N GLN A 198 14.35 3.60 0.11
CA GLN A 198 13.82 3.95 -1.20
C GLN A 198 12.98 5.22 -1.07
N ILE A 199 13.37 6.26 -1.80
CA ILE A 199 12.62 7.51 -1.89
C ILE A 199 11.37 7.25 -2.72
N LYS A 200 10.20 7.55 -2.16
CA LYS A 200 8.90 7.48 -2.86
C LYS A 200 8.41 8.85 -3.29
N ALA A 201 8.77 9.88 -2.55
CA ALA A 201 8.56 11.29 -2.86
C ALA A 201 9.61 12.12 -2.11
N GLY A 202 9.94 13.30 -2.63
CA GLY A 202 10.89 14.22 -2.00
C GLY A 202 12.33 13.70 -1.99
N ASP A 203 13.00 13.83 -0.83
CA ASP A 203 14.40 13.47 -0.63
C ASP A 203 14.66 12.89 0.78
N THR A 204 15.93 12.65 1.13
CA THR A 204 16.33 12.08 2.43
C THR A 204 16.95 13.10 3.38
N GLU A 205 17.11 14.36 3.01
CA GLU A 205 17.85 15.34 3.80
C GLU A 205 17.35 15.43 5.25
N ALA A 206 16.05 15.52 5.44
CA ALA A 206 15.46 15.64 6.77
C ALA A 206 15.56 14.34 7.58
N ILE A 207 15.40 13.15 6.97
CA ILE A 207 15.53 11.89 7.71
C ILE A 207 16.99 11.59 8.03
N ASP A 208 17.92 11.96 7.18
CA ASP A 208 19.34 11.81 7.47
C ASP A 208 19.72 12.64 8.68
N TYR A 209 19.18 13.87 8.81
CA TYR A 209 19.36 14.69 9.98
C TYR A 209 18.70 14.11 11.25
N VAL A 210 17.51 13.54 11.13
CA VAL A 210 16.86 12.80 12.24
C VAL A 210 17.73 11.65 12.72
N VAL A 211 18.36 10.90 11.81
CA VAL A 211 19.28 9.80 12.14
C VAL A 211 20.54 10.31 12.85
N GLU A 212 21.07 11.46 12.43
CA GLU A 212 22.21 12.10 13.09
C GLU A 212 21.88 12.48 14.52
N LEU A 213 20.75 13.18 14.75
CA LEU A 213 20.27 13.55 16.10
C LEU A 213 20.02 12.33 16.98
N ALA A 214 19.41 11.27 16.41
CA ALA A 214 19.19 10.02 17.14
C ALA A 214 20.48 9.34 17.59
N GLY A 215 21.56 9.50 16.81
CA GLY A 215 22.90 9.04 17.17
C GLY A 215 23.55 9.79 18.34
N MET A 216 23.04 10.98 18.68
CA MET A 216 23.53 11.81 19.81
C MET A 216 22.81 11.50 21.13
N LEU A 217 21.75 10.73 21.11
CA LEU A 217 21.00 10.39 22.32
C LEU A 217 21.88 9.61 23.32
N PRO A 218 21.74 9.88 24.64
CA PRO A 218 20.64 10.59 25.34
C PRO A 218 20.87 12.09 25.59
N ASP A 219 21.50 12.84 24.69
CA ASP A 219 21.66 14.29 24.84
C ASP A 219 20.30 15.01 24.80
N ASP A 220 20.00 15.83 25.80
CA ASP A 220 18.71 16.51 25.96
C ASP A 220 18.45 17.55 24.84
N ALA A 221 19.48 18.21 24.33
CA ALA A 221 19.34 19.18 23.27
C ALA A 221 19.04 18.49 21.94
N ALA A 222 19.76 17.41 21.64
CA ALA A 222 19.49 16.58 20.46
C ALA A 222 18.09 15.96 20.50
N TYR A 223 17.63 15.51 21.68
CA TYR A 223 16.25 15.02 21.84
C TYR A 223 15.21 16.11 21.59
N ALA A 224 15.41 17.31 22.13
CA ALA A 224 14.47 18.41 21.92
C ALA A 224 14.34 18.77 20.43
N GLU A 225 15.45 18.81 19.71
CA GLU A 225 15.46 19.10 18.27
C GLU A 225 14.85 17.95 17.45
N LEU A 226 15.16 16.70 17.80
CA LEU A 226 14.55 15.54 17.18
C LEU A 226 13.03 15.53 17.35
N ALA A 227 12.50 15.94 18.52
CA ALA A 227 11.07 15.99 18.79
C ALA A 227 10.33 17.08 17.98
N GLU A 228 11.05 18.07 17.42
CA GLU A 228 10.48 19.03 16.47
C GLU A 228 10.34 18.43 15.05
N LEU A 229 11.14 17.42 14.71
CA LEU A 229 11.15 16.78 13.40
C LEU A 229 10.35 15.48 13.35
N VAL A 230 10.12 14.85 14.49
CA VAL A 230 9.47 13.53 14.61
C VAL A 230 8.24 13.64 15.51
N ASP A 231 7.13 13.06 15.06
CA ASP A 231 5.98 12.82 15.94
C ASP A 231 6.32 11.65 16.87
N ILE A 232 6.90 11.98 18.03
CA ILE A 232 7.37 10.99 19.02
C ILE A 232 6.23 10.12 19.53
N ASN A 233 5.07 10.71 19.79
CA ASN A 233 3.90 9.97 20.27
C ASN A 233 3.38 9.03 19.17
N GLY A 234 3.28 9.50 17.93
CA GLY A 234 2.93 8.69 16.77
C GLY A 234 3.92 7.55 16.54
N LEU A 235 5.22 7.81 16.71
CA LEU A 235 6.25 6.77 16.63
C LEU A 235 6.06 5.70 17.72
N VAL A 236 5.84 6.08 18.96
CA VAL A 236 5.60 5.14 20.07
C VAL A 236 4.33 4.32 19.80
N ASN A 237 3.26 4.96 19.37
CA ASN A 237 2.01 4.30 19.03
C ASN A 237 2.17 3.31 17.87
N TYR A 238 3.02 3.62 16.87
CA TYR A 238 3.37 2.72 15.78
C TYR A 238 4.19 1.52 16.25
N LEU A 239 5.19 1.74 17.12
CA LEU A 239 6.09 0.68 17.62
C LEU A 239 5.37 -0.32 18.53
N MET A 240 4.43 0.15 19.34
CA MET A 240 3.73 -0.70 20.33
C MET A 240 3.02 -1.91 19.71
N PRO A 241 2.15 -1.78 18.70
CA PRO A 241 1.50 -2.93 18.08
C PRO A 241 2.47 -3.84 17.33
N GLU A 242 3.51 -3.29 16.69
CA GLU A 242 4.52 -4.10 15.99
C GLU A 242 5.26 -5.03 16.96
N LEU A 243 5.66 -4.51 18.12
CA LEU A 243 6.32 -5.27 19.17
C LEU A 243 5.35 -6.25 19.85
N TRP A 244 4.14 -5.80 20.19
CA TRP A 244 3.14 -6.62 20.88
C TRP A 244 2.67 -7.83 20.05
N THR A 245 2.50 -7.63 18.73
CA THR A 245 2.11 -8.71 17.83
C THR A 245 3.27 -9.61 17.40
N GLY A 246 4.51 -9.24 17.76
CA GLY A 246 5.71 -9.97 17.37
C GLY A 246 5.88 -10.02 15.85
N ASN A 247 5.72 -8.87 15.17
CA ASN A 247 5.88 -8.80 13.72
C ASN A 247 7.34 -9.09 13.34
N TRP A 248 7.61 -10.29 12.88
CA TRP A 248 8.97 -10.74 12.53
C TRP A 248 9.46 -10.21 11.16
N ASP A 249 8.55 -9.75 10.29
CA ASP A 249 8.87 -9.12 9.01
C ASP A 249 9.09 -7.59 9.17
N TRP A 250 9.53 -7.19 10.33
CA TRP A 250 9.79 -5.84 10.79
C TRP A 250 10.89 -5.90 11.88
N PRO A 251 11.80 -4.92 12.07
CA PRO A 251 11.86 -3.59 11.44
C PRO A 251 12.77 -3.49 10.21
N GLN A 252 13.29 -4.58 9.68
CA GLN A 252 14.19 -4.60 8.51
C GLN A 252 13.45 -4.34 7.20
N ASN A 253 12.13 -4.48 7.19
CA ASN A 253 11.25 -4.40 6.03
C ASN A 253 9.92 -3.74 6.44
N ASN A 254 9.09 -3.39 5.45
CA ASN A 254 7.72 -2.91 5.64
C ASN A 254 7.56 -1.65 6.51
N ILE A 255 8.57 -0.78 6.53
CA ILE A 255 8.47 0.51 7.20
C ILE A 255 8.34 1.60 6.16
N LYS A 256 7.31 2.43 6.31
CA LYS A 256 7.15 3.67 5.57
C LYS A 256 6.94 4.81 6.54
N PHE A 257 7.52 5.94 6.20
CA PHE A 257 7.31 7.17 6.95
C PHE A 257 7.28 8.34 5.99
N PHE A 258 6.57 9.37 6.38
CA PHE A 258 6.36 10.56 5.56
C PHE A 258 6.25 11.81 6.45
N ARG A 259 6.45 12.97 5.83
CA ARG A 259 6.17 14.27 6.42
C ARG A 259 5.73 15.26 5.34
N HIS A 260 5.07 16.33 5.73
CA HIS A 260 4.99 17.53 4.91
C HIS A 260 6.35 18.24 4.88
N ARG A 261 6.81 18.69 3.71
CA ARG A 261 8.19 19.19 3.56
C ARG A 261 8.47 20.49 4.30
N GLU A 262 7.47 21.38 4.39
CA GLU A 262 7.68 22.71 4.96
C GLU A 262 7.71 22.69 6.50
N ASP A 263 6.75 22.02 7.14
CA ASP A 263 6.50 22.13 8.58
C ASP A 263 6.08 20.82 9.26
N GLY A 264 6.05 19.72 8.51
CA GLY A 264 5.54 18.44 9.01
C GLY A 264 6.57 17.65 9.78
N LYS A 265 6.12 16.98 10.85
CA LYS A 265 6.88 15.96 11.56
C LYS A 265 6.77 14.62 10.86
N PHE A 266 7.82 13.81 10.92
CA PHE A 266 7.78 12.44 10.42
C PHE A 266 6.75 11.60 11.17
N ARG A 267 5.92 10.88 10.41
CA ARG A 267 4.88 9.94 10.85
C ARG A 267 5.09 8.59 10.16
N TRP A 268 4.71 7.52 10.82
CA TRP A 268 4.85 6.13 10.33
C TRP A 268 3.52 5.56 9.88
N VAL A 269 3.53 4.77 8.77
CA VAL A 269 2.34 4.18 8.17
C VAL A 269 2.58 2.77 7.63
#